data_e8dc364e2d154cdd6fd95dad53569211
#
_entry.id   e8dc364e2d154cdd6fd95dad53569211
#
_cell.length_a   1.000
_cell.length_b   1.000
_cell.length_c   1.000
_cell.angle_alpha   90.00
_cell.angle_beta   90.00
_cell.angle_gamma   90.00
#
_symmetry.space_group_name_H-M   'P 1'
#
loop_
_entity.id
_entity.type
_entity.pdbx_description
1 polymer ?
#
loop_
_entity_poly.entity_id
_entity_poly.type
_entity_poly.pdbx_seq_one_letter_code
_entity_poly.pdbx_strand_id
1 'polypeptide(L)'
;SDGAPPPPHGHGCSSKNAHLKVLEGAEERLQLVKADLLDYHSVASAIAGCDGVFHVACPVPSGRSTDHEAEIIAPAVTGTLNMLKACHEAKVKRVVMVSSGAAVVANPNWPKGKACDEEIWSDEGYCRKNGDWYYLSKTLAEREAFAYAAKTGLDIVTICPSLVIGPLMQSTVNSSSKVLLNYLKGICS
;
A
#
# COMPACT_ATOMS: atom_id res chain seq x y z
N SER A 1 -30.33 15.23 22.69
CA SER A 1 -29.11 14.61 23.24
C SER A 1 -29.08 13.13 22.86
N ASP A 2 -28.65 12.84 21.66
CA ASP A 2 -28.53 11.48 21.17
C ASP A 2 -27.05 11.13 21.08
N GLY A 3 -26.57 10.47 22.15
CA GLY A 3 -25.21 9.96 22.21
C GLY A 3 -25.06 8.78 21.27
N ALA A 4 -24.19 8.91 20.27
CA ALA A 4 -23.73 7.77 19.48
C ALA A 4 -23.05 6.76 20.42
N PRO A 5 -23.27 5.45 20.24
CA PRO A 5 -22.62 4.44 21.06
C PRO A 5 -21.10 4.50 20.83
N PRO A 6 -20.26 4.29 21.86
CA PRO A 6 -18.82 4.22 21.69
C PRO A 6 -18.44 3.05 20.78
N PRO A 7 -17.42 3.20 19.94
CA PRO A 7 -16.96 2.13 19.06
C PRO A 7 -16.47 0.92 19.89
N PRO A 8 -16.64 -0.30 19.40
CA PRO A 8 -16.24 -1.51 20.10
C PRO A 8 -14.72 -1.53 20.34
N HIS A 9 -14.33 -1.68 21.60
CA HIS A 9 -12.94 -1.84 22.00
C HIS A 9 -12.40 -3.19 21.50
N GLY A 10 -11.79 -3.18 20.30
CA GLY A 10 -11.11 -4.34 19.73
C GLY A 10 -9.72 -4.50 20.35
N HIS A 11 -9.52 -5.51 21.20
CA HIS A 11 -8.21 -5.96 21.63
C HIS A 11 -7.47 -6.63 20.44
N GLY A 12 -6.80 -5.84 19.59
CA GLY A 12 -6.07 -6.32 18.43
C GLY A 12 -4.62 -5.84 18.43
N CYS A 13 -3.69 -6.73 18.74
CA CYS A 13 -2.26 -6.64 18.44
C CYS A 13 -1.51 -5.43 19.01
N SER A 14 -1.48 -5.29 20.35
CA SER A 14 -0.85 -4.15 21.03
C SER A 14 0.66 -4.01 20.79
N SER A 15 1.40 -5.10 20.53
CA SER A 15 2.85 -5.07 20.35
C SER A 15 3.29 -4.54 18.98
N LYS A 16 2.58 -4.85 17.90
CA LYS A 16 2.92 -4.39 16.54
C LYS A 16 2.80 -2.89 16.35
N ASN A 17 1.86 -2.25 17.06
CA ASN A 17 1.53 -0.83 16.93
C ASN A 17 2.04 0.00 18.10
N ALA A 18 2.84 -0.59 19.01
CA ALA A 18 3.36 0.10 20.20
C ALA A 18 4.17 1.36 19.83
N HIS A 19 4.95 1.29 18.76
CA HIS A 19 5.77 2.40 18.27
C HIS A 19 4.93 3.59 17.77
N LEU A 20 3.69 3.40 17.37
CA LEU A 20 2.79 4.50 16.99
C LEU A 20 2.21 5.22 18.19
N LYS A 21 1.99 4.49 19.29
CA LYS A 21 1.38 5.04 20.51
C LYS A 21 2.30 5.96 21.31
N VAL A 22 3.61 5.87 21.06
CA VAL A 22 4.61 6.71 21.73
C VAL A 22 4.94 7.99 20.95
N LEU A 23 4.32 8.21 19.81
CA LEU A 23 4.47 9.45 19.06
C LEU A 23 3.84 10.62 19.80
N GLU A 24 4.42 11.80 19.66
CA GLU A 24 3.92 13.03 20.27
C GLU A 24 2.46 13.30 19.83
N GLY A 25 1.55 13.48 20.78
CA GLY A 25 0.13 13.72 20.55
C GLY A 25 -0.66 12.48 20.10
N ALA A 26 -0.07 11.27 20.19
CA ALA A 26 -0.77 10.05 19.80
C ALA A 26 -1.99 9.76 20.70
N GLU A 27 -1.90 10.09 21.97
CA GLU A 27 -3.04 9.88 22.92
C GLU A 27 -4.29 10.63 22.50
N GLU A 28 -4.14 11.81 21.91
CA GLU A 28 -5.26 12.67 21.50
C GLU A 28 -5.67 12.47 20.05
N ARG A 29 -4.70 12.13 19.17
CA ARG A 29 -4.89 12.19 17.71
C ARG A 29 -4.85 10.83 17.02
N LEU A 30 -4.36 9.77 17.68
CA LEU A 30 -4.25 8.45 17.08
C LEU A 30 -5.41 7.56 17.50
N GLN A 31 -6.22 7.14 16.54
CA GLN A 31 -7.21 6.09 16.71
C GLN A 31 -6.81 4.87 15.88
N LEU A 32 -6.59 3.73 16.53
CA LEU A 32 -6.30 2.47 15.86
C LEU A 32 -7.59 1.69 15.67
N VAL A 33 -7.94 1.42 14.44
CA VAL A 33 -9.12 0.63 14.06
C VAL A 33 -8.69 -0.62 13.30
N LYS A 34 -9.48 -1.70 13.41
CA LYS A 34 -9.26 -2.91 12.63
C LYS A 34 -9.96 -2.75 11.29
N ALA A 35 -9.20 -2.90 10.20
CA ALA A 35 -9.75 -2.93 8.85
C ALA A 35 -9.00 -3.98 8.02
N ASP A 36 -9.73 -4.63 7.11
CA ASP A 36 -9.18 -5.55 6.11
C ASP A 36 -9.52 -5.02 4.73
N LEU A 37 -8.52 -4.83 3.87
CA LEU A 37 -8.72 -4.31 2.51
C LEU A 37 -9.68 -5.17 1.68
N LEU A 38 -9.80 -6.45 1.97
CA LEU A 38 -10.71 -7.35 1.28
C LEU A 38 -12.14 -7.35 1.86
N ASP A 39 -12.32 -6.76 3.03
CA ASP A 39 -13.63 -6.50 3.63
C ASP A 39 -14.03 -5.02 3.43
N TYR A 40 -14.82 -4.77 2.39
CA TYR A 40 -15.29 -3.43 2.05
C TYR A 40 -15.93 -2.70 3.23
N HIS A 41 -16.76 -3.38 4.03
CA HIS A 41 -17.47 -2.76 5.14
C HIS A 41 -16.52 -2.28 6.25
N SER A 42 -15.49 -3.06 6.54
CA SER A 42 -14.47 -2.66 7.52
C SER A 42 -13.66 -1.46 7.04
N VAL A 43 -13.32 -1.42 5.73
CA VAL A 43 -12.62 -0.29 5.11
C VAL A 43 -13.50 0.96 5.10
N ALA A 44 -14.77 0.85 4.70
CA ALA A 44 -15.70 1.97 4.66
C ALA A 44 -15.92 2.56 6.06
N SER A 45 -16.03 1.71 7.09
CA SER A 45 -16.14 2.15 8.47
C SER A 45 -14.90 2.90 8.96
N ALA A 46 -13.71 2.46 8.55
CA ALA A 46 -12.46 3.10 8.93
C ALA A 46 -12.24 4.46 8.24
N ILE A 47 -12.81 4.64 7.04
CA ILE A 47 -12.66 5.86 6.23
C ILE A 47 -13.75 6.89 6.52
N ALA A 48 -14.86 6.48 7.12
CA ALA A 48 -15.97 7.38 7.40
C ALA A 48 -15.53 8.63 8.17
N GLY A 49 -15.83 9.81 7.62
CA GLY A 49 -15.49 11.11 8.21
C GLY A 49 -14.03 11.56 8.00
N CYS A 50 -13.23 10.84 7.24
CA CYS A 50 -11.87 11.25 6.91
C CYS A 50 -11.86 12.31 5.81
N ASP A 51 -11.04 13.35 5.95
CA ASP A 51 -10.79 14.36 4.91
C ASP A 51 -9.82 13.87 3.83
N GLY A 52 -8.84 13.05 4.20
CA GLY A 52 -7.83 12.48 3.32
C GLY A 52 -7.46 11.06 3.74
N VAL A 53 -6.92 10.28 2.80
CA VAL A 53 -6.51 8.89 3.06
C VAL A 53 -5.11 8.64 2.50
N PHE A 54 -4.24 8.05 3.33
CA PHE A 54 -2.98 7.47 2.90
C PHE A 54 -3.15 5.97 2.75
N HIS A 55 -3.18 5.48 1.51
CA HIS A 55 -3.25 4.06 1.22
C HIS A 55 -1.85 3.46 1.13
N VAL A 56 -1.35 2.96 2.25
CA VAL A 56 0.00 2.37 2.36
C VAL A 56 -0.05 0.85 2.32
N ALA A 57 -1.15 0.28 2.79
CA ALA A 57 -1.31 -1.17 2.90
C ALA A 57 -1.36 -1.84 1.53
N CYS A 58 -0.53 -2.86 1.35
CA CYS A 58 -0.51 -3.73 0.18
C CYS A 58 -0.01 -5.11 0.62
N PRO A 59 -0.56 -6.19 0.10
CA PRO A 59 0.00 -7.52 0.30
C PRO A 59 1.46 -7.56 -0.18
N VAL A 60 2.36 -7.97 0.72
CA VAL A 60 3.75 -8.25 0.37
C VAL A 60 3.93 -9.75 0.44
N PRO A 61 4.41 -10.40 -0.63
CA PRO A 61 4.60 -11.85 -0.62
C PRO A 61 5.51 -12.28 0.53
N SER A 62 5.02 -13.13 1.41
CA SER A 62 5.77 -13.64 2.57
C SER A 62 5.96 -15.15 2.44
N GLY A 63 6.63 -15.61 1.39
CA GLY A 63 6.87 -17.03 1.20
C GLY A 63 6.70 -17.51 -0.25
N ARG A 64 6.65 -18.82 -0.44
CA ARG A 64 6.37 -19.44 -1.74
C ARG A 64 4.85 -19.50 -1.91
N SER A 65 4.32 -18.60 -2.73
CA SER A 65 2.93 -18.69 -3.19
C SER A 65 2.80 -19.82 -4.22
N THR A 66 1.70 -20.54 -4.16
CA THR A 66 1.33 -21.57 -5.16
C THR A 66 0.35 -21.02 -6.20
N ASP A 67 -0.35 -19.93 -5.85
CA ASP A 67 -1.27 -19.21 -6.73
C ASP A 67 -1.04 -17.68 -6.59
N HIS A 68 -0.14 -17.16 -7.42
CA HIS A 68 0.26 -15.77 -7.37
C HIS A 68 -0.87 -14.81 -7.77
N GLU A 69 -1.78 -15.25 -8.63
CA GLU A 69 -2.93 -14.44 -9.04
C GLU A 69 -3.89 -14.23 -7.85
N ALA A 70 -4.25 -15.32 -7.16
CA ALA A 70 -5.19 -15.26 -6.04
C ALA A 70 -4.58 -14.69 -4.76
N GLU A 71 -3.28 -14.94 -4.52
CA GLU A 71 -2.64 -14.59 -3.25
C GLU A 71 -1.95 -13.22 -3.27
N ILE A 72 -1.59 -12.69 -4.45
CA ILE A 72 -0.82 -11.45 -4.58
C ILE A 72 -1.57 -10.41 -5.41
N ILE A 73 -1.96 -10.75 -6.65
CA ILE A 73 -2.50 -9.78 -7.60
C ILE A 73 -3.94 -9.41 -7.23
N ALA A 74 -4.82 -10.38 -7.12
CA ALA A 74 -6.23 -10.12 -6.83
C ALA A 74 -6.43 -9.35 -5.49
N PRO A 75 -5.76 -9.70 -4.38
CA PRO A 75 -5.86 -8.91 -3.16
C PRO A 75 -5.33 -7.48 -3.30
N ALA A 76 -4.24 -7.26 -4.04
CA ALA A 76 -3.69 -5.91 -4.27
C ALA A 76 -4.66 -5.03 -5.05
N VAL A 77 -5.24 -5.56 -6.13
CA VAL A 77 -6.19 -4.83 -6.99
C VAL A 77 -7.53 -4.64 -6.28
N THR A 78 -8.11 -5.72 -5.75
CA THR A 78 -9.42 -5.67 -5.07
C THR A 78 -9.36 -4.79 -3.82
N GLY A 79 -8.29 -4.92 -3.03
CA GLY A 79 -8.10 -4.11 -1.83
C GLY A 79 -7.99 -2.62 -2.14
N THR A 80 -7.26 -2.27 -3.21
CA THR A 80 -7.17 -0.88 -3.70
C THR A 80 -8.53 -0.37 -4.15
N LEU A 81 -9.27 -1.13 -4.95
CA LEU A 81 -10.61 -0.73 -5.42
C LEU A 81 -11.62 -0.57 -4.28
N ASN A 82 -11.62 -1.46 -3.29
CA ASN A 82 -12.46 -1.34 -2.09
C ASN A 82 -12.18 -0.03 -1.35
N MET A 83 -10.91 0.28 -1.14
CA MET A 83 -10.48 1.51 -0.47
C MET A 83 -10.90 2.75 -1.28
N LEU A 84 -10.68 2.78 -2.59
CA LEU A 84 -11.05 3.91 -3.45
C LEU A 84 -12.57 4.13 -3.51
N LYS A 85 -13.35 3.04 -3.59
CA LYS A 85 -14.80 3.09 -3.53
C LYS A 85 -15.27 3.70 -2.21
N ALA A 86 -14.74 3.25 -1.08
CA ALA A 86 -15.06 3.79 0.23
C ALA A 86 -14.68 5.28 0.35
N CYS A 87 -13.51 5.70 -0.19
CA CYS A 87 -13.10 7.10 -0.24
C CYS A 87 -14.08 7.97 -1.06
N HIS A 88 -14.48 7.48 -2.23
CA HIS A 88 -15.42 8.20 -3.09
C HIS A 88 -16.78 8.37 -2.41
N GLU A 89 -17.33 7.32 -1.82
CA GLU A 89 -18.61 7.35 -1.11
C GLU A 89 -18.56 8.24 0.15
N ALA A 90 -17.43 8.23 0.88
CA ALA A 90 -17.21 9.10 2.04
C ALA A 90 -16.85 10.56 1.65
N LYS A 91 -16.74 10.88 0.36
CA LYS A 91 -16.35 12.22 -0.15
C LYS A 91 -15.00 12.67 0.36
N VAL A 92 -14.06 11.75 0.46
CA VAL A 92 -12.66 12.07 0.78
C VAL A 92 -12.09 13.06 -0.24
N LYS A 93 -11.41 14.10 0.23
CA LYS A 93 -10.89 15.18 -0.62
C LYS A 93 -9.69 14.76 -1.46
N ARG A 94 -8.81 13.92 -0.88
CA ARG A 94 -7.60 13.41 -1.55
C ARG A 94 -7.17 12.06 -1.02
N VAL A 95 -6.73 11.20 -1.94
CA VAL A 95 -6.08 9.93 -1.62
C VAL A 95 -4.62 9.98 -2.05
N VAL A 96 -3.71 9.68 -1.13
CA VAL A 96 -2.30 9.44 -1.44
C VAL A 96 -2.04 7.94 -1.40
N MET A 97 -1.82 7.35 -2.56
CA MET A 97 -1.53 5.91 -2.68
C MET A 97 -0.03 5.67 -2.70
N VAL A 98 0.47 4.87 -1.78
CA VAL A 98 1.85 4.42 -1.78
C VAL A 98 1.98 3.21 -2.70
N SER A 99 2.38 3.48 -3.93
CA SER A 99 2.72 2.47 -4.93
C SER A 99 4.14 1.92 -4.68
N SER A 100 4.94 1.78 -5.70
CA SER A 100 6.32 1.30 -5.58
C SER A 100 7.10 1.63 -6.86
N GLY A 101 8.41 1.79 -6.76
CA GLY A 101 9.30 1.74 -7.92
C GLY A 101 9.10 0.46 -8.76
N ALA A 102 8.61 -0.62 -8.15
CA ALA A 102 8.25 -1.85 -8.85
C ALA A 102 7.16 -1.66 -9.92
N ALA A 103 6.31 -0.64 -9.80
CA ALA A 103 5.28 -0.35 -10.81
C ALA A 103 5.86 0.29 -12.10
N VAL A 104 7.11 0.75 -12.07
CA VAL A 104 7.69 1.54 -13.17
C VAL A 104 8.99 0.97 -13.74
N VAL A 105 9.78 0.21 -12.98
CA VAL A 105 11.17 -0.13 -13.40
C VAL A 105 11.31 -1.36 -14.30
N ALA A 106 10.32 -2.24 -14.34
CA ALA A 106 10.39 -3.52 -15.07
C ALA A 106 9.87 -3.38 -16.52
N ASN A 107 10.48 -2.51 -17.32
CA ASN A 107 10.12 -2.31 -18.72
C ASN A 107 11.33 -2.47 -19.64
N PRO A 108 11.46 -3.61 -20.35
CA PRO A 108 12.61 -3.88 -21.23
C PRO A 108 12.70 -2.94 -22.44
N ASN A 109 11.58 -2.29 -22.80
CA ASN A 109 11.51 -1.39 -23.95
C ASN A 109 11.81 0.07 -23.58
N TRP A 110 12.03 0.37 -22.29
CA TRP A 110 12.39 1.73 -21.88
C TRP A 110 13.84 2.06 -22.32
N PRO A 111 14.08 3.26 -22.86
CA PRO A 111 15.41 3.61 -23.38
C PRO A 111 16.48 3.54 -22.29
N LYS A 112 17.57 2.85 -22.57
CA LYS A 112 18.71 2.74 -21.64
C LYS A 112 19.27 4.13 -21.32
N GLY A 113 19.46 4.41 -20.04
CA GLY A 113 20.00 5.68 -19.58
C GLY A 113 18.96 6.82 -19.45
N LYS A 114 17.73 6.63 -19.93
CA LYS A 114 16.64 7.57 -19.64
C LYS A 114 16.14 7.33 -18.22
N ALA A 115 16.03 8.39 -17.42
CA ALA A 115 15.40 8.32 -16.12
C ALA A 115 13.93 7.88 -16.25
N CYS A 116 13.44 7.14 -15.27
CA CYS A 116 12.01 6.81 -15.18
C CYS A 116 11.23 8.09 -14.83
N ASP A 117 10.12 8.29 -15.48
CA ASP A 117 9.19 9.39 -15.29
C ASP A 117 7.75 8.85 -15.18
N GLU A 118 6.75 9.73 -15.13
CA GLU A 118 5.35 9.37 -14.95
C GLU A 118 4.72 8.70 -16.18
N GLU A 119 5.43 8.63 -17.30
CA GLU A 119 4.96 7.97 -18.53
C GLU A 119 5.27 6.47 -18.55
N ILE A 120 6.23 6.03 -17.70
CA ILE A 120 6.65 4.63 -17.69
C ILE A 120 5.77 3.76 -16.80
N TRP A 121 5.51 2.57 -17.29
CA TRP A 121 4.92 1.46 -16.53
C TRP A 121 5.79 0.23 -16.69
N SER A 122 5.85 -0.59 -15.64
CA SER A 122 6.37 -1.95 -15.77
C SER A 122 5.53 -2.73 -16.77
N ASP A 123 6.20 -3.49 -17.64
CA ASP A 123 5.55 -4.30 -18.66
C ASP A 123 4.93 -5.57 -18.04
N GLU A 124 3.63 -5.73 -18.20
CA GLU A 124 2.89 -6.85 -17.61
C GLU A 124 3.35 -8.21 -18.14
N GLY A 125 3.59 -8.31 -19.46
CA GLY A 125 4.06 -9.53 -20.10
C GLY A 125 5.46 -9.91 -19.63
N TYR A 126 6.33 -8.92 -19.49
CA TYR A 126 7.66 -9.10 -18.95
C TYR A 126 7.62 -9.59 -17.50
N CYS A 127 6.82 -8.93 -16.64
CA CYS A 127 6.65 -9.33 -15.25
C CYS A 127 6.11 -10.76 -15.11
N ARG A 128 5.09 -11.14 -15.88
CA ARG A 128 4.52 -12.50 -15.88
C ARG A 128 5.56 -13.54 -16.31
N LYS A 129 6.29 -13.25 -17.39
CA LYS A 129 7.31 -14.16 -17.92
C LYS A 129 8.45 -14.43 -16.93
N ASN A 130 8.84 -13.40 -16.16
CA ASN A 130 9.94 -13.51 -15.20
C ASN A 130 9.49 -13.92 -13.78
N GLY A 131 8.19 -14.04 -13.53
CA GLY A 131 7.66 -14.34 -12.20
C GLY A 131 7.73 -13.16 -11.23
N ASP A 132 7.79 -11.93 -11.75
CA ASP A 132 7.86 -10.69 -10.97
C ASP A 132 6.47 -10.26 -10.49
N TRP A 133 5.81 -11.12 -9.73
CA TRP A 133 4.41 -10.97 -9.33
C TRP A 133 4.14 -9.76 -8.45
N TYR A 134 5.09 -9.37 -7.61
CA TYR A 134 4.98 -8.15 -6.83
C TYR A 134 4.97 -6.91 -7.72
N TYR A 135 5.86 -6.85 -8.72
CA TYR A 135 5.91 -5.77 -9.70
C TYR A 135 4.59 -5.66 -10.46
N LEU A 136 4.10 -6.80 -10.93
CA LEU A 136 2.81 -6.88 -11.63
C LEU A 136 1.66 -6.41 -10.73
N SER A 137 1.59 -6.84 -9.48
CA SER A 137 0.52 -6.45 -8.55
C SER A 137 0.49 -4.94 -8.30
N LYS A 138 1.67 -4.32 -8.13
CA LYS A 138 1.79 -2.86 -7.95
C LYS A 138 1.41 -2.11 -9.20
N THR A 139 1.84 -2.58 -10.38
CA THR A 139 1.49 -1.99 -11.68
C THR A 139 -0.02 -2.00 -11.89
N LEU A 140 -0.65 -3.15 -11.71
CA LEU A 140 -2.10 -3.30 -11.93
C LEU A 140 -2.92 -2.50 -10.91
N ALA A 141 -2.56 -2.54 -9.63
CA ALA A 141 -3.27 -1.78 -8.60
C ALA A 141 -3.21 -0.27 -8.85
N GLU A 142 -2.06 0.26 -9.28
CA GLU A 142 -1.91 1.69 -9.57
C GLU A 142 -2.66 2.09 -10.85
N ARG A 143 -2.61 1.28 -11.91
CA ARG A 143 -3.38 1.53 -13.14
C ARG A 143 -4.89 1.54 -12.88
N GLU A 144 -5.38 0.59 -12.08
CA GLU A 144 -6.79 0.56 -11.68
C GLU A 144 -7.16 1.78 -10.82
N ALA A 145 -6.25 2.26 -9.97
CA ALA A 145 -6.48 3.48 -9.20
C ALA A 145 -6.67 4.70 -10.11
N PHE A 146 -5.81 4.90 -11.10
CA PHE A 146 -5.97 5.99 -12.07
C PHE A 146 -7.20 5.82 -12.96
N ALA A 147 -7.53 4.59 -13.37
CA ALA A 147 -8.75 4.31 -14.12
C ALA A 147 -10.00 4.64 -13.27
N TYR A 148 -9.97 4.36 -11.98
CA TYR A 148 -11.04 4.72 -11.05
C TYR A 148 -11.15 6.24 -10.87
N ALA A 149 -10.01 6.94 -10.69
CA ALA A 149 -9.96 8.40 -10.61
C ALA A 149 -10.56 9.07 -11.85
N ALA A 150 -10.21 8.60 -13.04
CA ALA A 150 -10.73 9.13 -14.30
C ALA A 150 -12.27 8.98 -14.43
N LYS A 151 -12.84 7.91 -13.85
CA LYS A 151 -14.30 7.66 -13.87
C LYS A 151 -15.07 8.48 -12.83
N THR A 152 -14.47 8.73 -11.68
CA THR A 152 -15.19 9.26 -10.50
C THR A 152 -14.83 10.69 -10.15
N GLY A 153 -13.73 11.21 -10.69
CA GLY A 153 -13.17 12.52 -10.32
C GLY A 153 -12.49 12.54 -8.94
N LEU A 154 -12.28 11.38 -8.30
CA LEU A 154 -11.55 11.31 -7.03
C LEU A 154 -10.10 11.78 -7.23
N ASP A 155 -9.65 12.73 -6.41
CA ASP A 155 -8.28 13.24 -6.45
C ASP A 155 -7.31 12.20 -5.87
N ILE A 156 -6.52 11.57 -6.74
CA ILE A 156 -5.55 10.53 -6.38
C ILE A 156 -4.15 10.98 -6.78
N VAL A 157 -3.23 10.90 -5.84
CA VAL A 157 -1.79 11.07 -6.06
C VAL A 157 -1.10 9.77 -5.72
N THR A 158 -0.20 9.29 -6.57
CA THR A 158 0.62 8.11 -6.28
C THR A 158 2.06 8.50 -5.96
N ILE A 159 2.68 7.74 -5.08
CA ILE A 159 4.10 7.85 -4.75
C ILE A 159 4.73 6.49 -5.03
N CYS A 160 5.79 6.46 -5.84
CA CYS A 160 6.52 5.25 -6.22
C CYS A 160 7.88 5.17 -5.51
N PRO A 161 7.93 4.88 -4.20
CA PRO A 161 9.19 4.77 -3.48
C PRO A 161 10.00 3.57 -3.97
N SER A 162 11.32 3.73 -3.98
CA SER A 162 12.29 2.67 -4.13
C SER A 162 12.56 2.02 -2.75
N LEU A 163 13.83 1.70 -2.43
CA LEU A 163 14.19 1.23 -1.10
C LEU A 163 14.07 2.37 -0.08
N VAL A 164 13.26 2.16 0.95
CA VAL A 164 13.09 3.12 2.05
C VAL A 164 13.99 2.68 3.21
N ILE A 165 15.06 3.43 3.44
CA ILE A 165 16.11 3.11 4.40
C ILE A 165 16.18 4.23 5.44
N GLY A 166 16.27 3.85 6.72
CA GLY A 166 16.38 4.80 7.81
C GLY A 166 16.30 4.12 9.17
N PRO A 167 16.29 4.91 10.27
CA PRO A 167 16.09 4.38 11.60
C PRO A 167 14.78 3.60 11.69
N LEU A 168 14.84 2.41 12.31
CA LEU A 168 13.66 1.58 12.49
C LEU A 168 12.81 2.09 13.64
N MET A 169 11.55 2.36 13.42
CA MET A 169 10.57 2.70 14.46
C MET A 169 10.00 1.46 15.15
N GLN A 170 10.21 0.28 14.59
CA GLN A 170 9.74 -1.01 15.10
C GLN A 170 10.91 -1.98 15.26
N SER A 171 10.78 -2.99 16.11
CA SER A 171 11.82 -3.98 16.39
C SER A 171 12.11 -4.92 15.20
N THR A 172 11.18 -5.04 14.26
CA THR A 172 11.35 -5.93 13.11
C THR A 172 11.98 -5.17 11.94
N VAL A 173 13.06 -5.73 11.39
CA VAL A 173 13.74 -5.18 10.22
C VAL A 173 12.85 -5.36 8.99
N ASN A 174 12.53 -4.25 8.29
CA ASN A 174 11.78 -4.28 7.05
C ASN A 174 12.63 -4.76 5.86
N SER A 175 11.98 -5.09 4.75
CA SER A 175 12.64 -5.64 3.55
C SER A 175 13.72 -4.72 2.98
N SER A 176 13.47 -3.41 2.92
CA SER A 176 14.44 -2.43 2.41
C SER A 176 15.68 -2.35 3.28
N SER A 177 15.52 -2.25 4.59
CA SER A 177 16.64 -2.23 5.54
C SER A 177 17.40 -3.56 5.54
N LYS A 178 16.72 -4.70 5.29
CA LYS A 178 17.35 -6.01 5.16
C LYS A 178 18.30 -6.06 3.97
N VAL A 179 17.95 -5.45 2.83
CA VAL A 179 18.83 -5.34 1.66
C VAL A 179 20.13 -4.61 2.05
N LEU A 180 20.03 -3.46 2.72
CA LEU A 180 21.20 -2.71 3.20
C LEU A 180 22.04 -3.54 4.18
N LEU A 181 21.41 -4.20 5.15
CA LEU A 181 22.11 -5.04 6.12
C LEU A 181 22.84 -6.21 5.47
N ASN A 182 22.24 -6.84 4.47
CA ASN A 182 22.89 -7.91 3.71
C ASN A 182 24.10 -7.38 2.94
N TYR A 183 23.96 -6.24 2.29
CA TYR A 183 25.09 -5.59 1.60
C TYR A 183 26.25 -5.28 2.57
N LEU A 184 25.97 -4.68 3.72
CA LEU A 184 26.99 -4.36 4.75
C LEU A 184 27.64 -5.61 5.34
N LYS A 185 26.95 -6.76 5.36
CA LYS A 185 27.48 -8.04 5.82
C LYS A 185 28.23 -8.81 4.74
N GLY A 186 28.37 -8.26 3.51
CA GLY A 186 28.97 -8.98 2.40
C GLY A 186 28.13 -10.15 1.88
N ILE A 187 26.85 -10.21 2.24
CA ILE A 187 25.91 -11.22 1.76
C ILE A 187 25.31 -10.67 0.47
N CYS A 188 26.01 -10.80 -0.64
CA CYS A 188 25.48 -10.55 -1.98
C CYS A 188 24.61 -11.73 -2.38
N SER A 189 23.32 -11.50 -2.60
CA SER A 189 22.43 -12.46 -3.25
C SER A 189 22.32 -12.15 -4.72
#